data_dc4454a172626e797e3beceb683dfd6a
#
_entry.id   dc4454a172626e797e3beceb683dfd6a
#
_cell.length_a   1.000
_cell.length_b   1.000
_cell.length_c   1.000
_cell.angle_alpha   90.00
_cell.angle_beta   90.00
_cell.angle_gamma   90.00
#
_symmetry.space_group_name_H-M   'P 1'
#
loop_
_entity.id
_entity.type
_entity.pdbx_description
1 polymer ?
#
loop_
_entity_poly.entity_id
_entity_poly.type
_entity_poly.pdbx_seq_one_letter_code
_entity_poly.pdbx_strand_id
1 'polypeptide(L)'
;LLEQTLKLNNSKRIKPVNKGLGAKAGKLEIHYRADNIGGSSAVFSDESTLAEITQITTLDKFVRENKIEVGFIKVDIEGFEMEFLKGAKETICTQKPAMLLSIYHQASDYFGIKPLIESWNLGYTFKIHKGVDLNIIVETALFAKFWSKICLFDNALK
;
A
#
# COMPACT_ATOMS: atom_id res chain seq x y z
N LEU A 1 17.80 -5.60 5.20
CA LEU A 1 17.43 -6.64 4.23
C LEU A 1 17.27 -6.06 2.82
N LEU A 2 16.29 -5.15 2.56
CA LEU A 2 16.05 -4.58 1.23
C LEU A 2 17.30 -3.92 0.62
N GLU A 3 18.03 -3.10 1.38
CA GLU A 3 19.26 -2.45 0.91
C GLU A 3 20.35 -3.46 0.49
N GLN A 4 20.49 -4.57 1.21
CA GLN A 4 21.39 -5.64 0.85
C GLN A 4 20.96 -6.32 -0.46
N THR A 5 19.66 -6.59 -0.60
CA THR A 5 19.10 -7.15 -1.83
C THR A 5 19.35 -6.24 -3.04
N LEU A 6 19.18 -4.93 -2.88
CA LEU A 6 19.44 -3.95 -3.93
C LEU A 6 20.90 -3.90 -4.34
N LYS A 7 21.82 -3.96 -3.36
CA LYS A 7 23.27 -4.04 -3.63
C LYS A 7 23.64 -5.30 -4.41
N LEU A 8 23.13 -6.46 -3.99
CA LEU A 8 23.40 -7.76 -4.65
C LEU A 8 22.88 -7.79 -6.11
N ASN A 9 21.78 -7.09 -6.39
CA ASN A 9 21.17 -7.05 -7.72
C ASN A 9 21.59 -5.83 -8.55
N ASN A 10 22.53 -5.00 -8.06
CA ASN A 10 23.00 -3.79 -8.75
C ASN A 10 21.85 -2.84 -9.18
N SER A 11 20.73 -2.85 -8.44
CA SER A 11 19.54 -2.09 -8.80
C SER A 11 19.67 -0.62 -8.43
N LYS A 12 19.63 0.25 -9.45
CA LYS A 12 19.63 1.72 -9.30
C LYS A 12 18.23 2.35 -9.40
N ARG A 13 17.21 1.55 -9.76
CA ARG A 13 15.84 2.05 -10.00
C ARG A 13 14.99 2.10 -8.74
N ILE A 14 15.41 1.42 -7.68
CA ILE A 14 14.65 1.31 -6.44
C ILE A 14 15.35 2.14 -5.37
N LYS A 15 14.60 3.04 -4.75
CA LYS A 15 15.07 3.86 -3.62
C LYS A 15 14.33 3.40 -2.36
N PRO A 16 14.97 2.67 -1.45
CA PRO A 16 14.37 2.29 -0.19
C PRO A 16 14.21 3.51 0.72
N VAL A 17 13.09 3.60 1.42
CA VAL A 17 12.82 4.64 2.41
C VAL A 17 12.37 3.96 3.70
N ASN A 18 13.15 4.11 4.77
CA ASN A 18 12.83 3.51 6.08
C ASN A 18 11.83 4.38 6.84
N LYS A 19 10.57 4.40 6.37
CA LYS A 19 9.43 5.07 6.99
C LYS A 19 8.17 4.29 6.71
N GLY A 20 7.24 4.28 7.65
CA GLY A 20 5.86 3.85 7.40
C GLY A 20 5.03 4.98 6.79
N LEU A 21 3.95 4.59 6.11
CA LEU A 21 2.94 5.52 5.58
C LEU A 21 1.63 5.36 6.33
N GLY A 22 1.01 6.47 6.74
CA GLY A 22 -0.26 6.47 7.46
C GLY A 22 -0.99 7.79 7.33
N ALA A 23 -2.09 7.97 8.07
CA ALA A 23 -2.94 9.15 8.02
C ALA A 23 -2.26 10.43 8.53
N LYS A 24 -1.30 10.30 9.45
CA LYS A 24 -0.59 11.44 10.08
C LYS A 24 0.88 11.09 10.27
N ALA A 25 1.73 12.12 10.20
CA ALA A 25 3.13 11.97 10.54
C ALA A 25 3.30 11.77 12.07
N GLY A 26 4.25 10.94 12.46
CA GLY A 26 4.51 10.62 13.86
C GLY A 26 5.41 9.42 14.04
N LYS A 27 5.21 8.71 15.14
CA LYS A 27 5.84 7.43 15.44
C LYS A 27 4.75 6.39 15.67
N LEU A 28 4.99 5.18 15.25
CA LEU A 28 4.09 4.06 15.43
C LEU A 28 4.90 2.84 15.84
N GLU A 29 4.37 2.08 16.76
CA GLU A 29 4.91 0.79 17.15
C GLU A 29 4.44 -0.26 16.15
N ILE A 30 5.40 -0.95 15.52
CA ILE A 30 5.13 -2.04 14.58
C ILE A 30 5.52 -3.34 15.24
N HIS A 31 4.59 -4.29 15.24
CA HIS A 31 4.77 -5.62 15.79
C HIS A 31 5.18 -6.59 14.68
N TYR A 32 6.15 -7.44 14.97
CA TYR A 32 6.62 -8.45 14.03
C TYR A 32 7.07 -9.72 14.77
N ARG A 33 7.06 -10.83 14.08
CA ARG A 33 7.60 -12.09 14.57
C ARG A 33 8.98 -12.32 13.95
N ALA A 34 9.92 -12.81 14.75
CA ALA A 34 11.27 -13.09 14.28
C ALA A 34 11.32 -14.18 13.18
N ASP A 35 10.35 -15.09 13.18
CA ASP A 35 10.19 -16.17 12.19
C ASP A 35 9.38 -15.75 10.95
N ASN A 36 8.66 -14.62 11.01
CA ASN A 36 7.87 -14.09 9.89
C ASN A 36 7.91 -12.57 9.84
N ILE A 37 9.03 -12.00 9.39
CA ILE A 37 9.20 -10.55 9.26
C ILE A 37 8.26 -9.96 8.18
N GLY A 38 7.81 -10.76 7.21
CA GLY A 38 6.89 -10.33 6.15
C GLY A 38 5.49 -9.96 6.65
N GLY A 39 5.04 -10.55 7.76
CA GLY A 39 3.75 -10.25 8.39
C GLY A 39 3.83 -9.17 9.48
N SER A 40 4.74 -8.19 9.35
CA SER A 40 4.84 -7.08 10.31
C SER A 40 3.63 -6.17 10.25
N SER A 41 2.97 -5.89 11.38
CA SER A 41 1.73 -5.12 11.43
C SER A 41 1.76 -4.03 12.51
N ALA A 42 1.06 -2.92 12.21
CA ALA A 42 0.75 -1.87 13.17
C ALA A 42 -0.59 -2.11 13.91
N VAL A 43 -1.33 -3.14 13.51
CA VAL A 43 -2.69 -3.43 13.99
C VAL A 43 -2.75 -4.73 14.76
N PHE A 44 -2.00 -5.74 14.33
CA PHE A 44 -2.03 -7.08 14.93
C PHE A 44 -0.80 -7.32 15.78
N SER A 45 -1.01 -7.74 17.04
CA SER A 45 0.04 -8.16 17.97
C SER A 45 -0.44 -9.36 18.77
N ASP A 46 0.47 -10.23 19.13
CA ASP A 46 0.27 -11.34 20.10
C ASP A 46 1.45 -11.40 21.07
N GLU A 47 1.40 -12.31 22.05
CA GLU A 47 2.43 -12.46 23.08
C GLU A 47 3.81 -12.85 22.53
N SER A 48 3.88 -13.31 21.28
CA SER A 48 5.12 -13.74 20.63
C SER A 48 5.73 -12.67 19.71
N THR A 49 5.11 -11.48 19.62
CA THR A 49 5.59 -10.40 18.75
C THR A 49 6.65 -9.54 19.43
N LEU A 50 7.65 -9.16 18.65
CA LEU A 50 8.59 -8.10 18.99
C LEU A 50 8.04 -6.77 18.48
N ALA A 51 8.43 -5.67 19.14
CA ALA A 51 7.96 -4.34 18.77
C ALA A 51 9.13 -3.42 18.39
N GLU A 52 8.94 -2.61 17.34
CA GLU A 52 9.89 -1.58 16.93
C GLU A 52 9.16 -0.28 16.64
N ILE A 53 9.71 0.84 17.13
CA ILE A 53 9.17 2.17 16.84
C ILE A 53 9.63 2.63 15.46
N THR A 54 8.68 2.80 14.57
CA THR A 54 8.90 3.26 13.19
C THR A 54 8.42 4.69 12.99
N GLN A 55 9.17 5.48 12.23
CA GLN A 55 8.75 6.83 11.82
C GLN A 55 7.67 6.71 10.76
N ILE A 56 6.55 7.42 10.97
CA ILE A 56 5.43 7.49 10.03
C ILE A 56 5.39 8.86 9.37
N THR A 57 5.11 8.87 8.08
CA THR A 57 4.77 10.06 7.31
C THR A 57 3.48 9.82 6.51
N THR A 58 2.93 10.85 5.89
CA THR A 58 1.85 10.68 4.91
C THR A 58 2.45 10.58 3.50
N LEU A 59 1.77 9.87 2.59
CA LEU A 59 2.18 9.88 1.18
C LEU A 59 2.14 11.30 0.61
N ASP A 60 1.10 12.06 0.93
CA ASP A 60 0.93 13.44 0.47
C ASP A 60 2.11 14.34 0.85
N LYS A 61 2.55 14.27 2.11
CA LYS A 61 3.73 14.99 2.58
C LYS A 61 4.99 14.53 1.85
N PHE A 62 5.21 13.22 1.76
CA PHE A 62 6.39 12.64 1.14
C PHE A 62 6.51 13.00 -0.35
N VAL A 63 5.41 12.90 -1.10
CA VAL A 63 5.33 13.25 -2.52
C VAL A 63 5.63 14.73 -2.75
N ARG A 64 5.03 15.61 -1.96
CA ARG A 64 5.22 17.06 -2.04
C ARG A 64 6.68 17.46 -1.74
N GLU A 65 7.26 16.94 -0.65
CA GLU A 65 8.63 17.27 -0.24
C GLU A 65 9.69 16.77 -1.25
N ASN A 66 9.44 15.64 -1.88
CA ASN A 66 10.38 15.03 -2.83
C ASN A 66 10.03 15.31 -4.30
N LYS A 67 8.95 16.07 -4.59
CA LYS A 67 8.48 16.43 -5.94
C LYS A 67 8.28 15.20 -6.83
N ILE A 68 7.61 14.18 -6.30
CA ILE A 68 7.42 12.88 -6.99
C ILE A 68 6.15 12.92 -7.85
N GLU A 69 6.26 12.46 -9.09
CA GLU A 69 5.11 12.10 -9.91
C GLU A 69 4.76 10.63 -9.69
N VAL A 70 3.54 10.38 -9.18
CA VAL A 70 3.09 9.03 -8.81
C VAL A 70 2.22 8.47 -9.93
N GLY A 71 2.72 7.45 -10.62
CA GLY A 71 1.97 6.74 -11.67
C GLY A 71 1.26 5.49 -11.19
N PHE A 72 1.84 4.81 -10.19
CA PHE A 72 1.32 3.56 -9.64
C PHE A 72 1.59 3.46 -8.14
N ILE A 73 0.63 2.90 -7.40
CA ILE A 73 0.74 2.63 -5.96
C ILE A 73 0.37 1.16 -5.70
N LYS A 74 1.26 0.39 -5.06
CA LYS A 74 0.91 -0.89 -4.45
C LYS A 74 0.91 -0.73 -2.94
N VAL A 75 -0.14 -1.23 -2.28
CA VAL A 75 -0.26 -1.24 -0.82
C VAL A 75 -0.56 -2.66 -0.34
N ASP A 76 0.22 -3.11 0.62
CA ASP A 76 0.13 -4.41 1.27
C ASP A 76 0.83 -4.26 2.63
N ILE A 77 0.09 -3.83 3.64
CA ILE A 77 0.61 -3.33 4.92
C ILE A 77 -0.15 -3.84 6.13
N GLU A 78 -0.65 -5.08 6.00
CA GLU A 78 -1.16 -5.89 7.09
C GLU A 78 -2.25 -5.20 7.95
N GLY A 79 -3.23 -4.59 7.26
CA GLY A 79 -4.43 -4.01 7.88
C GLY A 79 -4.33 -2.50 8.18
N PHE A 80 -3.32 -1.80 7.67
CA PHE A 80 -3.18 -0.35 7.83
C PHE A 80 -3.58 0.43 6.57
N GLU A 81 -4.22 -0.24 5.59
CA GLU A 81 -4.56 0.28 4.27
C GLU A 81 -5.49 1.49 4.33
N MET A 82 -6.47 1.49 5.23
CA MET A 82 -7.39 2.63 5.41
C MET A 82 -6.66 3.88 5.94
N GLU A 83 -5.71 3.72 6.85
CA GLU A 83 -4.90 4.83 7.37
C GLU A 83 -3.94 5.36 6.29
N PHE A 84 -3.37 4.47 5.48
CA PHE A 84 -2.60 4.88 4.31
C PHE A 84 -3.43 5.75 3.35
N LEU A 85 -4.64 5.32 2.98
CA LEU A 85 -5.52 6.06 2.06
C LEU A 85 -5.88 7.45 2.57
N LYS A 86 -6.10 7.61 3.88
CA LYS A 86 -6.33 8.93 4.49
C LYS A 86 -5.14 9.88 4.29
N GLY A 87 -3.91 9.38 4.41
CA GLY A 87 -2.69 10.16 4.22
C GLY A 87 -2.19 10.26 2.78
N ALA A 88 -2.91 9.64 1.83
CA ALA A 88 -2.60 9.61 0.40
C ALA A 88 -3.64 10.36 -0.45
N LYS A 89 -4.69 10.89 0.18
CA LYS A 89 -5.88 11.42 -0.51
C LYS A 89 -5.54 12.54 -1.49
N GLU A 90 -4.74 13.52 -1.09
CA GLU A 90 -4.34 14.65 -1.96
C GLU A 90 -3.61 14.15 -3.20
N THR A 91 -2.61 13.27 -3.01
CA THR A 91 -1.84 12.66 -4.10
C THR A 91 -2.73 11.87 -5.05
N ILE A 92 -3.63 11.03 -4.51
CA ILE A 92 -4.56 10.23 -5.32
C ILE A 92 -5.53 11.14 -6.09
N CYS A 93 -6.08 12.16 -5.46
CA CYS A 93 -7.01 13.08 -6.10
C CYS A 93 -6.36 13.92 -7.22
N THR A 94 -5.14 14.38 -7.00
CA THR A 94 -4.45 15.27 -7.95
C THR A 94 -3.73 14.53 -9.06
N GLN A 95 -3.08 13.41 -8.75
CA GLN A 95 -2.23 12.70 -9.71
C GLN A 95 -2.91 11.48 -10.35
N LYS A 96 -3.99 10.98 -9.76
CA LYS A 96 -4.79 9.85 -10.24
C LYS A 96 -3.93 8.63 -10.65
N PRO A 97 -3.06 8.12 -9.76
CA PRO A 97 -2.25 6.94 -10.03
C PRO A 97 -3.13 5.70 -10.21
N ALA A 98 -2.69 4.71 -10.97
CA ALA A 98 -3.26 3.37 -10.86
C ALA A 98 -2.89 2.78 -9.48
N MET A 99 -3.78 1.97 -8.89
CA MET A 99 -3.56 1.42 -7.55
C MET A 99 -3.85 -0.07 -7.49
N LEU A 100 -3.03 -0.80 -6.74
CA LEU A 100 -3.24 -2.18 -6.34
C LEU A 100 -3.21 -2.24 -4.81
N LEU A 101 -4.36 -2.45 -4.20
CA LEU A 101 -4.56 -2.37 -2.76
C LEU A 101 -4.96 -3.75 -2.24
N SER A 102 -4.22 -4.30 -1.28
CA SER A 102 -4.65 -5.50 -0.54
C SER A 102 -5.89 -5.17 0.27
N ILE A 103 -6.92 -6.02 0.19
CA ILE A 103 -8.23 -5.78 0.85
C ILE A 103 -8.66 -6.96 1.72
N TYR A 104 -7.74 -7.82 2.11
CA TYR A 104 -8.05 -9.09 2.79
C TYR A 104 -7.65 -9.12 4.27
N HIS A 105 -6.91 -8.13 4.75
CA HIS A 105 -6.43 -8.14 6.14
C HIS A 105 -7.53 -7.87 7.15
N GLN A 106 -8.48 -7.00 6.82
CA GLN A 106 -9.62 -6.66 7.68
C GLN A 106 -10.92 -6.57 6.88
N ALA A 107 -12.06 -6.84 7.54
CA ALA A 107 -13.37 -6.64 6.94
C ALA A 107 -13.61 -5.17 6.52
N SER A 108 -13.09 -4.22 7.30
CA SER A 108 -13.11 -2.79 6.97
C SER A 108 -12.39 -2.46 5.66
N ASP A 109 -11.32 -3.18 5.32
CA ASP A 109 -10.60 -2.99 4.07
C ASP A 109 -11.42 -3.51 2.90
N TYR A 110 -11.95 -4.73 3.03
CA TYR A 110 -12.74 -5.37 1.97
C TYR A 110 -14.00 -4.56 1.62
N PHE A 111 -14.74 -4.11 2.61
CA PHE A 111 -16.00 -3.39 2.41
C PHE A 111 -15.85 -1.87 2.34
N GLY A 112 -14.77 -1.30 2.85
CA GLY A 112 -14.60 0.14 3.01
C GLY A 112 -13.71 0.82 1.98
N ILE A 113 -12.66 0.18 1.48
CA ILE A 113 -11.67 0.80 0.60
C ILE A 113 -12.29 1.28 -0.72
N LYS A 114 -13.03 0.40 -1.40
CA LYS A 114 -13.68 0.78 -2.68
C LYS A 114 -14.68 1.92 -2.51
N PRO A 115 -15.65 1.88 -1.57
CA PRO A 115 -16.57 3.01 -1.33
C PRO A 115 -15.86 4.30 -0.95
N LEU A 116 -14.76 4.23 -0.17
CA LEU A 116 -13.97 5.42 0.18
C LEU A 116 -13.41 6.09 -1.07
N ILE A 117 -12.78 5.34 -1.97
CA ILE A 117 -12.21 5.89 -3.21
C ILE A 117 -13.31 6.39 -4.15
N GLU A 118 -14.44 5.69 -4.25
CA GLU A 118 -15.61 6.11 -5.02
C GLU A 118 -16.18 7.45 -4.52
N SER A 119 -16.19 7.66 -3.20
CA SER A 119 -16.67 8.91 -2.60
C SER A 119 -15.88 10.17 -3.02
N TRP A 120 -14.67 9.97 -3.54
CA TRP A 120 -13.83 11.08 -4.06
C TRP A 120 -14.21 11.50 -5.48
N ASN A 121 -15.11 10.80 -6.15
CA ASN A 121 -15.64 11.11 -7.50
C ASN A 121 -14.55 11.34 -8.56
N LEU A 122 -13.50 10.53 -8.54
CA LEU A 122 -12.34 10.70 -9.41
C LEU A 122 -12.47 9.99 -10.77
N GLY A 123 -13.51 9.16 -10.95
CA GLY A 123 -13.73 8.40 -12.19
C GLY A 123 -12.86 7.14 -12.30
N TYR A 124 -12.45 6.57 -11.18
CA TYR A 124 -11.78 5.26 -11.15
C TYR A 124 -12.74 4.13 -11.57
N THR A 125 -12.20 3.17 -12.31
CA THR A 125 -12.81 1.86 -12.51
C THR A 125 -12.11 0.85 -11.61
N PHE A 126 -12.85 -0.15 -11.13
CA PHE A 126 -12.37 -1.10 -10.14
C PHE A 126 -12.49 -2.54 -10.65
N LYS A 127 -11.48 -3.35 -10.32
CA LYS A 127 -11.51 -4.80 -10.52
C LYS A 127 -10.97 -5.47 -9.25
N ILE A 128 -11.71 -6.43 -8.71
CA ILE A 128 -11.18 -7.30 -7.66
C ILE A 128 -10.40 -8.43 -8.34
N HIS A 129 -9.18 -8.63 -7.89
CA HIS A 129 -8.31 -9.70 -8.36
C HIS A 129 -7.90 -10.58 -7.19
N LYS A 130 -7.93 -11.88 -7.42
CA LYS A 130 -7.47 -12.87 -6.47
C LYS A 130 -6.39 -13.72 -7.15
N GLY A 131 -5.17 -13.62 -6.66
CA GLY A 131 -4.00 -14.24 -7.29
C GLY A 131 -3.86 -15.74 -7.05
N VAL A 132 -4.51 -16.26 -5.98
CA VAL A 132 -4.39 -17.67 -5.55
C VAL A 132 -5.75 -18.26 -5.23
N ASP A 133 -6.11 -19.36 -5.87
CA ASP A 133 -7.43 -19.99 -5.75
C ASP A 133 -7.58 -20.90 -4.51
N LEU A 134 -6.51 -21.23 -3.82
CA LEU A 134 -6.50 -22.23 -2.73
C LEU A 134 -6.95 -21.71 -1.38
N ASN A 135 -7.04 -20.38 -1.19
CA ASN A 135 -7.49 -19.80 0.07
C ASN A 135 -8.47 -18.66 -0.19
N ILE A 136 -9.64 -18.74 0.42
CA ILE A 136 -10.77 -17.81 0.15
C ILE A 136 -10.46 -16.40 0.68
N ILE A 137 -9.59 -16.26 1.68
CA ILE A 137 -9.42 -15.02 2.44
C ILE A 137 -8.16 -14.23 2.03
N VAL A 138 -7.06 -14.88 1.68
CA VAL A 138 -5.77 -14.24 1.43
C VAL A 138 -5.57 -13.85 -0.04
N GLU A 139 -4.66 -12.90 -0.29
CA GLU A 139 -4.23 -12.45 -1.62
C GLU A 139 -5.33 -11.77 -2.47
N THR A 140 -6.39 -11.25 -1.83
CA THR A 140 -7.42 -10.49 -2.55
C THR A 140 -7.01 -9.03 -2.66
N ALA A 141 -6.92 -8.53 -3.88
CA ALA A 141 -6.54 -7.15 -4.15
C ALA A 141 -7.60 -6.40 -4.95
N LEU A 142 -7.75 -5.10 -4.65
CA LEU A 142 -8.53 -4.15 -5.42
C LEU A 142 -7.62 -3.41 -6.39
N PHE A 143 -7.85 -3.61 -7.67
CA PHE A 143 -7.21 -2.82 -8.71
C PHE A 143 -8.10 -1.63 -9.06
N ALA A 144 -7.58 -0.42 -8.91
CA ALA A 144 -8.24 0.83 -9.26
C ALA A 144 -7.47 1.52 -10.39
N LYS A 145 -8.14 1.82 -11.50
CA LYS A 145 -7.54 2.37 -12.70
C LYS A 145 -8.30 3.60 -13.19
N PHE A 146 -7.57 4.64 -13.56
CA PHE A 146 -8.12 5.82 -14.21
C PHE A 146 -7.94 5.73 -15.73
N TRP A 147 -9.00 5.94 -16.51
CA TRP A 147 -9.03 5.66 -17.95
C TRP A 147 -8.05 6.46 -18.81
N SER A 148 -7.64 7.66 -18.43
CA SER A 148 -6.74 8.48 -19.24
C SER A 148 -5.28 8.06 -19.25
N LYS A 149 -4.88 7.09 -18.40
CA LYS A 149 -3.50 6.56 -18.28
C LYS A 149 -3.34 5.12 -18.80
N ILE A 150 -4.12 4.73 -19.81
CA ILE A 150 -4.36 3.32 -20.21
C ILE A 150 -3.17 2.64 -20.92
N CYS A 151 -2.21 3.35 -21.49
CA CYS A 151 -1.31 2.72 -22.46
C CYS A 151 -0.24 1.77 -21.96
N LEU A 152 -0.03 1.56 -20.65
CA LEU A 152 1.14 0.81 -20.17
C LEU A 152 0.85 -0.51 -19.42
N PHE A 153 -0.39 -0.83 -19.06
CA PHE A 153 -0.64 -1.96 -18.14
C PHE A 153 -1.55 -3.09 -18.66
N ASP A 154 -2.17 -2.96 -19.84
CA ASP A 154 -3.09 -4.00 -20.34
C ASP A 154 -2.39 -5.33 -20.72
N ASN A 155 -1.06 -5.34 -20.84
CA ASN A 155 -0.29 -6.57 -21.17
C ASN A 155 0.29 -7.30 -19.95
N ALA A 156 0.16 -6.79 -18.75
CA ALA A 156 0.74 -7.36 -17.53
C ALA A 156 -0.22 -8.28 -16.73
N LEU A 157 -1.49 -8.36 -17.14
CA LEU A 157 -2.54 -9.12 -16.44
C LEU A 157 -3.22 -10.19 -17.36
N LYS A 158 -2.52 -10.63 -18.42
CA LYS A 158 -2.92 -11.80 -19.19
C LYS A 158 -2.16 -13.03 -18.75
#